data_727b2aa7ecc9c64f85926dc40dd7a291
#
_entry.id   727b2aa7ecc9c64f85926dc40dd7a291
#
_cell.length_a   1.000
_cell.length_b   1.000
_cell.length_c   1.000
_cell.angle_alpha   90.00
_cell.angle_beta   90.00
_cell.angle_gamma   90.00
#
_symmetry.space_group_name_H-M   'P 1'
#
loop_
_entity.id
_entity.type
_entity.pdbx_description
1 polymer ?
#
loop_
_entity_poly.entity_id
_entity_poly.type
_entity_poly.pdbx_seq_one_letter_code
_entity_poly.pdbx_strand_id
1 'polypeptide(L)'
;MKAFKYLKAFTSGKIIPITEVPDEVFAQKMMGDGIAIYPDNNIIVAPCDGKITAIMENTEHAVGITLANGVELLIHVGLDTVNLTEKIFSVKVAKESYVHTGEELITFDKVRLKELGYQDIT
;
A
#
# COMPACT_ATOMS: atom_id res chain seq x y z
N MET A 1 7.65 -8.78 -24.30
CA MET A 1 7.34 -8.70 -22.88
C MET A 1 5.85 -8.77 -22.65
N LYS A 2 5.41 -9.61 -21.73
CA LYS A 2 3.99 -9.67 -21.37
C LYS A 2 3.63 -8.49 -20.47
N ALA A 3 2.61 -7.74 -20.85
CA ALA A 3 1.99 -6.78 -19.95
C ALA A 3 1.08 -7.53 -18.96
N PHE A 4 1.01 -7.03 -17.73
CA PHE A 4 0.05 -7.55 -16.76
C PHE A 4 -1.35 -7.13 -17.17
N LYS A 5 -2.27 -8.07 -17.20
CA LYS A 5 -3.68 -7.79 -17.49
C LYS A 5 -4.45 -7.34 -16.25
N TYR A 6 -4.02 -7.77 -15.07
CA TYR A 6 -4.64 -7.44 -13.80
C TYR A 6 -3.67 -7.68 -12.64
N LEU A 7 -3.95 -7.05 -11.52
CA LEU A 7 -3.28 -7.27 -10.25
C LEU A 7 -4.26 -7.91 -9.29
N LYS A 8 -3.74 -8.71 -8.35
CA LYS A 8 -4.59 -9.23 -7.28
C LYS A 8 -4.79 -8.17 -6.22
N ALA A 9 -5.86 -8.30 -5.43
CA ALA A 9 -6.10 -7.38 -4.33
C ALA A 9 -4.97 -7.45 -3.30
N PHE A 10 -4.51 -6.29 -2.85
CA PHE A 10 -3.43 -6.20 -1.86
C PHE A 10 -3.94 -6.28 -0.42
N THR A 11 -5.25 -6.25 -0.22
CA THR A 11 -5.92 -6.50 1.06
C THR A 11 -7.37 -6.84 0.80
N SER A 12 -8.06 -7.36 1.81
CA SER A 12 -9.50 -7.57 1.74
C SER A 12 -10.23 -6.31 2.16
N GLY A 13 -11.38 -6.03 1.54
CA GLY A 13 -12.20 -4.88 1.89
C GLY A 13 -12.97 -4.32 0.71
N LYS A 14 -13.51 -3.13 0.92
CA LYS A 14 -14.31 -2.43 -0.10
C LYS A 14 -13.41 -1.65 -1.04
N ILE A 15 -13.50 -1.94 -2.33
CA ILE A 15 -12.75 -1.24 -3.38
C ILE A 15 -13.50 0.03 -3.80
N ILE A 16 -12.76 1.13 -3.95
CA ILE A 16 -13.27 2.38 -4.53
C ILE A 16 -12.30 2.87 -5.60
N PRO A 17 -12.80 3.65 -6.60
CA PRO A 17 -11.92 4.33 -7.54
C PRO A 17 -11.00 5.31 -6.79
N ILE A 18 -9.78 5.50 -7.28
CA ILE A 18 -8.83 6.42 -6.64
C ILE A 18 -9.37 7.85 -6.59
N THR A 19 -10.21 8.23 -7.55
CA THR A 19 -10.82 9.56 -7.60
C THR A 19 -11.77 9.84 -6.44
N GLU A 20 -12.23 8.81 -5.72
CA GLU A 20 -13.13 8.95 -4.58
C GLU A 20 -12.39 8.98 -3.23
N VAL A 21 -11.07 8.87 -3.23
CA VAL A 21 -10.25 8.97 -2.01
C VAL A 21 -10.33 10.41 -1.48
N PRO A 22 -10.64 10.61 -0.18
CA PRO A 22 -10.75 11.95 0.39
C PRO A 22 -9.39 12.59 0.68
N ASP A 23 -8.53 12.62 -0.31
CA ASP A 23 -7.19 13.24 -0.29
C ASP A 23 -6.86 13.64 -1.72
N GLU A 24 -6.66 14.93 -1.95
CA GLU A 24 -6.46 15.46 -3.29
C GLU A 24 -5.25 14.90 -4.02
N VAL A 25 -4.18 14.61 -3.29
CA VAL A 25 -2.96 14.08 -3.89
C VAL A 25 -3.24 12.75 -4.59
N PHE A 26 -4.04 11.88 -3.95
CA PHE A 26 -4.41 10.59 -4.54
C PHE A 26 -5.57 10.72 -5.51
N ALA A 27 -6.62 11.45 -5.13
CA ALA A 27 -7.83 11.59 -5.95
C ALA A 27 -7.56 12.25 -7.31
N GLN A 28 -6.59 13.17 -7.37
CA GLN A 28 -6.19 13.82 -8.61
C GLN A 28 -5.06 13.10 -9.34
N LYS A 29 -4.72 11.91 -8.89
CA LYS A 29 -3.69 11.05 -9.51
C LYS A 29 -2.29 11.69 -9.55
N MET A 30 -1.99 12.55 -8.59
CA MET A 30 -0.68 13.21 -8.52
C MET A 30 0.43 12.22 -8.21
N MET A 31 0.11 11.11 -7.52
CA MET A 31 1.05 10.01 -7.24
C MET A 31 0.91 8.87 -8.25
N GLY A 32 0.07 9.04 -9.27
CA GLY A 32 -0.23 8.02 -10.27
C GLY A 32 -1.66 7.56 -10.22
N ASP A 33 -2.05 6.79 -11.23
CA ASP A 33 -3.37 6.16 -11.29
C ASP A 33 -3.41 4.92 -10.40
N GLY A 34 -4.59 4.50 -10.00
CA GLY A 34 -4.74 3.32 -9.17
C GLY A 34 -6.14 3.13 -8.63
N ILE A 35 -6.21 2.37 -7.57
CA ILE A 35 -7.45 2.11 -6.81
C ILE A 35 -7.17 2.27 -5.32
N ALA A 36 -8.24 2.29 -4.54
CA ALA A 36 -8.13 2.27 -3.10
C ALA A 36 -9.05 1.20 -2.51
N ILE A 37 -8.67 0.67 -1.37
CA ILE A 37 -9.45 -0.32 -0.63
C ILE A 37 -9.60 0.16 0.81
N TYR A 38 -10.83 0.09 1.34
CA TYR A 38 -11.07 0.21 2.79
C TYR A 38 -10.76 -1.15 3.40
N PRO A 39 -9.63 -1.33 4.09
CA PRO A 39 -9.23 -2.65 4.56
C PRO A 39 -10.13 -3.15 5.69
N ASP A 40 -10.45 -4.44 5.68
CA ASP A 40 -11.20 -5.08 6.75
C ASP A 40 -10.33 -5.95 7.65
N ASN A 41 -9.01 -5.92 7.44
CA ASN A 41 -8.03 -6.62 8.27
C ASN A 41 -6.75 -5.79 8.44
N ASN A 42 -5.74 -6.38 9.07
CA ASN A 42 -4.50 -5.70 9.46
C ASN A 42 -3.31 -6.06 8.58
N ILE A 43 -3.54 -6.68 7.42
CA ILE A 43 -2.45 -7.22 6.59
C ILE A 43 -2.56 -6.71 5.17
N ILE A 44 -1.44 -6.25 4.63
CA ILE A 44 -1.28 -5.88 3.22
C ILE A 44 -0.36 -6.91 2.57
N VAL A 45 -0.78 -7.45 1.44
CA VAL A 45 -0.02 -8.48 0.71
C VAL A 45 0.38 -7.98 -0.68
N ALA A 46 1.36 -8.64 -1.28
CA ALA A 46 1.83 -8.29 -2.61
C ALA A 46 0.74 -8.61 -3.66
N PRO A 47 0.34 -7.63 -4.48
CA PRO A 47 -0.65 -7.84 -5.55
C PRO A 47 -0.07 -8.51 -6.78
N CYS A 48 1.24 -8.66 -6.84
CA CYS A 48 1.97 -9.25 -7.96
C CYS A 48 3.37 -9.65 -7.51
N ASP A 49 4.04 -10.43 -8.36
CA ASP A 49 5.46 -10.70 -8.19
C ASP A 49 6.25 -9.44 -8.55
N GLY A 50 7.33 -9.19 -7.84
CA GLY A 50 8.17 -8.04 -8.11
C GLY A 50 9.28 -7.85 -7.11
N LYS A 51 10.03 -6.76 -7.28
CA LYS A 51 11.14 -6.39 -6.41
C LYS A 51 10.75 -5.22 -5.53
N ILE A 52 11.03 -5.32 -4.24
CA ILE A 52 10.81 -4.21 -3.32
C ILE A 52 11.90 -3.17 -3.57
N THR A 53 11.50 -2.02 -4.09
CA THR A 53 12.46 -0.96 -4.47
C THR A 53 12.37 0.28 -3.61
N ALA A 54 11.35 0.39 -2.77
CA ALA A 54 11.21 1.48 -1.83
C ALA A 54 10.50 1.03 -0.57
N ILE A 55 10.94 1.53 0.58
CA ILE A 55 10.28 1.36 1.88
C ILE A 55 10.33 2.71 2.57
N MET A 56 9.19 3.17 3.08
CA MET A 56 9.16 4.39 3.90
C MET A 56 9.71 4.06 5.28
N GLU A 57 10.96 4.42 5.53
CA GLU A 57 11.73 3.94 6.68
C GLU A 57 11.21 4.41 8.04
N ASN A 58 10.74 5.64 8.14
CA ASN A 58 10.33 6.19 9.45
C ASN A 58 9.02 5.58 9.96
N THR A 59 7.98 5.64 9.15
CA THR A 59 6.64 5.20 9.54
C THR A 59 6.31 3.79 9.07
N GLU A 60 6.98 3.31 8.03
CA GLU A 60 6.74 2.01 7.39
C GLU A 60 5.32 1.85 6.81
N HIS A 61 4.67 2.97 6.48
CA HIS A 61 3.29 2.96 5.98
C HIS A 61 3.17 2.72 4.46
N ALA A 62 4.29 2.70 3.75
CA ALA A 62 4.28 2.55 2.29
C ALA A 62 5.48 1.74 1.80
N VAL A 63 5.23 0.96 0.75
CA VAL A 63 6.26 0.21 0.03
C VAL A 63 6.07 0.38 -1.47
N GLY A 64 7.19 0.38 -2.19
CA GLY A 64 7.20 0.39 -3.65
C GLY A 64 7.65 -0.97 -4.19
N ILE A 65 6.96 -1.43 -5.22
CA ILE A 65 7.29 -2.69 -5.92
C ILE A 65 7.53 -2.35 -7.38
N THR A 66 8.64 -2.82 -7.93
CA THR A 66 8.92 -2.71 -9.35
C THR A 66 8.73 -4.07 -10.00
N LEU A 67 7.87 -4.11 -11.01
CA LEU A 67 7.55 -5.31 -11.77
C LEU A 67 8.61 -5.58 -12.84
N ALA A 68 8.64 -6.82 -13.35
CA ALA A 68 9.59 -7.21 -14.39
C ALA A 68 9.47 -6.37 -15.66
N ASN A 69 8.28 -5.85 -15.96
CA ASN A 69 8.05 -4.98 -17.12
C ASN A 69 8.40 -3.52 -16.87
N GLY A 70 8.95 -3.17 -15.71
CA GLY A 70 9.35 -1.81 -15.36
C GLY A 70 8.26 -0.96 -14.73
N VAL A 71 7.03 -1.47 -14.60
CA VAL A 71 5.95 -0.76 -13.91
C VAL A 71 6.28 -0.65 -12.43
N GLU A 72 6.09 0.54 -11.87
CA GLU A 72 6.31 0.80 -10.45
C GLU A 72 4.96 0.96 -9.77
N LEU A 73 4.76 0.21 -8.68
CA LEU A 73 3.57 0.30 -7.83
C LEU A 73 3.96 0.88 -6.48
N LEU A 74 3.15 1.81 -5.99
CA LEU A 74 3.26 2.29 -4.61
C LEU A 74 2.03 1.81 -3.86
N ILE A 75 2.24 1.11 -2.74
CA ILE A 75 1.19 0.74 -1.82
C ILE A 75 1.33 1.62 -0.60
N HIS A 76 0.32 2.43 -0.34
CA HIS A 76 0.33 3.47 0.69
C HIS A 76 -0.83 3.24 1.64
N VAL A 77 -0.54 2.93 2.90
CA VAL A 77 -1.56 2.61 3.89
C VAL A 77 -1.97 3.86 4.66
N GLY A 78 -3.25 4.19 4.58
CA GLY A 78 -3.84 5.32 5.28
C GLY A 78 -3.62 6.66 4.59
N LEU A 79 -4.26 7.68 5.13
CA LEU A 79 -4.13 9.06 4.67
C LEU A 79 -3.37 9.86 5.72
N ASP A 80 -2.41 10.68 5.28
CA ASP A 80 -1.53 11.48 6.13
C ASP A 80 -0.70 10.67 7.15
N THR A 81 -0.58 9.39 6.95
CA THR A 81 0.09 8.47 7.88
C THR A 81 1.59 8.66 7.95
N VAL A 82 2.17 9.42 7.02
CA VAL A 82 3.57 9.87 7.11
C VAL A 82 3.82 10.71 8.37
N ASN A 83 2.79 11.32 8.93
CA ASN A 83 2.89 12.20 10.11
C ASN A 83 2.81 11.45 11.45
N LEU A 84 2.64 10.11 11.41
CA LEU A 84 2.56 9.31 12.62
C LEU A 84 3.88 9.32 13.39
N THR A 85 3.77 9.48 14.70
CA THR A 85 4.91 9.39 15.62
C THR A 85 4.91 8.10 16.43
N GLU A 86 3.76 7.44 16.50
CA GLU A 86 3.60 6.14 17.15
C GLU A 86 3.83 5.01 16.14
N LYS A 87 4.43 3.91 16.56
CA LYS A 87 4.68 2.77 15.67
C LYS A 87 3.40 1.97 15.46
N ILE A 88 2.79 2.17 14.30
CA ILE A 88 1.54 1.51 13.87
C ILE A 88 1.82 0.43 12.83
N PHE A 89 2.83 0.63 12.00
CA PHE A 89 3.12 -0.22 10.84
C PHE A 89 4.38 -1.04 11.02
N SER A 90 4.40 -2.23 10.43
CA SER A 90 5.59 -3.07 10.38
C SER A 90 5.74 -3.63 8.97
N VAL A 91 6.81 -3.26 8.28
CA VAL A 91 7.16 -3.82 6.98
C VAL A 91 7.78 -5.19 7.19
N LYS A 92 7.29 -6.20 6.45
CA LYS A 92 7.69 -7.60 6.60
C LYS A 92 8.72 -8.05 5.56
N VAL A 93 9.15 -7.17 4.68
CA VAL A 93 10.05 -7.47 3.58
C VAL A 93 11.26 -6.53 3.61
N ALA A 94 12.32 -6.92 2.96
CA ALA A 94 13.55 -6.11 2.86
C ALA A 94 13.60 -5.40 1.52
N LYS A 95 14.17 -4.20 1.51
CA LYS A 95 14.47 -3.48 0.28
C LYS A 95 15.40 -4.33 -0.59
N GLU A 96 15.20 -4.30 -1.89
CA GLU A 96 15.92 -5.08 -2.91
C GLU A 96 15.55 -6.57 -2.93
N SER A 97 14.68 -7.06 -2.05
CA SER A 97 14.21 -8.45 -2.09
C SER A 97 13.09 -8.62 -3.11
N TYR A 98 12.94 -9.84 -3.62
CA TYR A 98 11.84 -10.22 -4.49
C TYR A 98 10.70 -10.79 -3.66
N VAL A 99 9.47 -10.49 -4.08
CA VAL A 99 8.27 -10.99 -3.43
C VAL A 99 7.39 -11.72 -4.45
N HIS A 100 6.60 -12.65 -3.95
CA HIS A 100 5.59 -13.36 -4.74
C HIS A 100 4.20 -12.83 -4.38
N THR A 101 3.28 -12.91 -5.33
CA THR A 101 1.88 -12.56 -5.11
C THR A 101 1.35 -13.22 -3.84
N GLY A 102 0.73 -12.43 -2.97
CA GLY A 102 0.16 -12.92 -1.70
C GLY A 102 1.11 -12.88 -0.51
N GLU A 103 2.37 -12.59 -0.73
CA GLU A 103 3.34 -12.48 0.36
C GLU A 103 3.06 -11.25 1.21
N GLU A 104 3.15 -11.37 2.54
CA GLU A 104 2.88 -10.25 3.45
C GLU A 104 3.92 -9.15 3.29
N LEU A 105 3.44 -7.94 3.08
CA LEU A 105 4.30 -6.75 2.93
C LEU A 105 4.30 -5.88 4.17
N ILE A 106 3.11 -5.57 4.69
CA ILE A 106 2.92 -4.66 5.82
C ILE A 106 1.86 -5.25 6.74
N THR A 107 2.10 -5.19 8.04
CA THR A 107 1.05 -5.39 9.04
C THR A 107 0.87 -4.07 9.78
N PHE A 108 -0.35 -3.80 10.28
CA PHE A 108 -0.62 -2.55 10.97
C PHE A 108 -1.72 -2.71 12.02
N ASP A 109 -1.70 -1.84 13.01
CA ASP A 109 -2.71 -1.79 14.05
C ASP A 109 -3.85 -0.88 13.60
N LYS A 110 -4.85 -1.48 12.95
CA LYS A 110 -6.00 -0.78 12.38
C LYS A 110 -6.81 -0.05 13.44
N VAL A 111 -7.01 -0.68 14.59
CA VAL A 111 -7.78 -0.09 15.70
C VAL A 111 -7.08 1.14 16.23
N ARG A 112 -5.78 1.02 16.51
CA ARG A 112 -5.00 2.14 17.03
C ARG A 112 -4.90 3.29 16.04
N LEU A 113 -4.76 2.97 14.75
CA LEU A 113 -4.72 3.98 13.69
C LEU A 113 -5.98 4.84 13.72
N LYS A 114 -7.14 4.20 13.85
CA LYS A 114 -8.43 4.92 13.92
C LYS A 114 -8.57 5.71 15.22
N GLU A 115 -8.11 5.16 16.34
CA GLU A 115 -8.11 5.86 17.62
C GLU A 115 -7.30 7.16 17.55
N LEU A 116 -6.22 7.17 16.77
CA LEU A 116 -5.38 8.35 16.55
C LEU A 116 -5.98 9.34 15.54
N GLY A 117 -7.14 9.03 14.98
CA GLY A 117 -7.86 9.93 14.07
C GLY A 117 -7.48 9.80 12.60
N TYR A 118 -6.73 8.77 12.22
CA TYR A 118 -6.34 8.56 10.82
C TYR A 118 -7.31 7.63 10.11
N GLN A 119 -7.46 7.84 8.80
CA GLN A 119 -8.17 6.92 7.94
C GLN A 119 -7.22 5.83 7.46
N ASP A 120 -7.73 4.61 7.33
CA ASP A 120 -6.95 3.43 6.94
C ASP A 120 -7.09 3.06 5.46
N ILE A 121 -7.68 3.92 4.65
CA ILE A 121 -7.80 3.72 3.20
C ILE A 121 -6.40 3.46 2.61
N THR A 122 -6.31 2.37 1.86
CA THR A 122 -5.03 1.90 1.33
C THR A 122 -5.05 1.89 -0.18
#